data_cdcb7b0dfaa823677b6d009cf100bb97
#
_entry.id   cdcb7b0dfaa823677b6d009cf100bb97
#
_cell.length_a   1.000
_cell.length_b   1.000
_cell.length_c   1.000
_cell.angle_alpha   90.00
_cell.angle_beta   90.00
_cell.angle_gamma   90.00
#
_symmetry.space_group_name_H-M   'P 1'
#
loop_
_entity.id
_entity.type
_entity.pdbx_description
1 polymer ?
#
loop_
_entity_poly.entity_id
_entity_poly.type
_entity_poly.pdbx_seq_one_letter_code
_entity_poly.pdbx_strand_id
1 'polypeptide(L)'
;DRSHYEDVLAVRVNELKPESIWSKRYRHINDFEQMLVDEDTVILKFFLHIDRETQKQRLQDRLDTPGKNWKFDRSDLVARSKWDAYEKAYEDVFSKTSQPHAPWYLIPSNKKWARNLLVARIVIACLEDLHLSYPQVDYDPKDIIIN
;
A
#
# COMPACT_ATOMS: atom_id res chain seq x y z
N ASP A 1 -3.59 -8.39 4.15
CA ASP A 1 -4.31 -7.38 4.49
C ASP A 1 -3.83 -6.17 5.28
N ARG A 2 -2.97 -6.31 6.29
CA ARG A 2 -2.30 -5.19 6.95
C ARG A 2 -0.84 -5.16 6.53
N SER A 3 -0.28 -3.97 6.34
CA SER A 3 1.14 -3.80 6.05
C SER A 3 1.93 -3.56 7.32
N HIS A 4 3.26 -3.70 7.24
CA HIS A 4 4.19 -3.34 8.33
C HIS A 4 4.12 -1.85 8.71
N TYR A 5 3.48 -1.00 7.92
CA TYR A 5 3.24 0.41 8.23
C TYR A 5 2.21 0.64 9.35
N GLU A 6 1.37 -0.36 9.67
CA GLU A 6 0.48 -0.27 10.83
C GLU A 6 1.22 0.02 12.15
N ASP A 7 2.47 -0.39 12.23
CA ASP A 7 3.34 -0.16 13.38
C ASP A 7 3.64 1.31 13.66
N VAL A 8 3.56 2.17 12.64
CA VAL A 8 3.77 3.62 12.74
C VAL A 8 2.50 4.41 12.44
N LEU A 9 1.42 3.75 12.05
CA LEU A 9 0.09 4.33 11.81
C LEU A 9 -0.86 4.00 12.96
N ALA A 10 -1.51 2.84 12.94
CA ALA A 10 -2.50 2.46 13.94
C ALA A 10 -1.92 2.36 15.35
N VAL A 11 -0.70 1.85 15.51
CA VAL A 11 -0.02 1.77 16.80
C VAL A 11 0.23 3.15 17.39
N ARG A 12 0.65 4.13 16.56
CA ARG A 12 0.86 5.51 16.96
C ARG A 12 -0.45 6.23 17.27
N VAL A 13 -1.39 6.21 16.32
CA VAL A 13 -2.65 6.96 16.40
C VAL A 13 -3.56 6.45 17.53
N ASN A 14 -3.49 5.17 17.85
CA ASN A 14 -4.24 4.58 18.97
C ASN A 14 -3.43 4.46 20.26
N GLU A 15 -2.23 5.05 20.31
CA GLU A 15 -1.38 5.09 21.51
C GLU A 15 -1.10 3.69 22.10
N LEU A 16 -1.02 2.66 21.23
CA LEU A 16 -0.81 1.28 21.65
C LEU A 16 0.61 1.02 22.16
N LYS A 17 1.56 1.86 21.78
CA LYS A 17 2.95 1.86 22.26
C LYS A 17 3.46 3.29 22.39
N PRO A 18 4.40 3.56 23.33
CA PRO A 18 5.00 4.87 23.50
C PRO A 18 5.86 5.26 22.29
N GLU A 19 6.08 6.55 22.09
CA GLU A 19 6.86 7.10 20.99
C GLU A 19 8.26 6.52 20.89
N SER A 20 8.92 6.30 22.03
CA SER A 20 10.26 5.68 22.11
C SER A 20 10.33 4.30 21.45
N ILE A 21 9.19 3.64 21.25
CA ILE A 21 9.09 2.34 20.57
C ILE A 21 8.77 2.52 19.09
N TRP A 22 7.63 3.18 18.76
CA TRP A 22 7.20 3.26 17.36
C TRP A 22 8.09 4.18 16.51
N SER A 23 8.71 5.20 17.07
CA SER A 23 9.60 6.10 16.30
C SER A 23 10.80 5.39 15.67
N LYS A 24 11.30 4.32 16.29
CA LYS A 24 12.41 3.51 15.76
C LYS A 24 11.99 2.65 14.56
N ARG A 25 10.70 2.38 14.40
CA ARG A 25 10.17 1.48 13.39
C ARG A 25 10.26 2.04 11.97
N TYR A 26 10.31 3.37 11.80
CA TYR A 26 10.58 3.96 10.49
C TYR A 26 11.90 3.47 9.91
N ARG A 27 12.95 3.40 10.73
CA ARG A 27 14.24 2.84 10.31
C ARG A 27 14.12 1.34 10.01
N HIS A 28 13.48 0.57 10.88
CA HIS A 28 13.31 -0.87 10.67
C HIS A 28 12.53 -1.18 9.40
N ILE A 29 11.53 -0.34 9.04
CA ILE A 29 10.79 -0.45 7.79
C ILE A 29 11.71 -0.21 6.59
N ASN A 30 12.51 0.87 6.61
CA ASN A 30 13.45 1.16 5.55
C ASN A 30 14.51 0.05 5.40
N ASP A 31 15.06 -0.45 6.49
CA ASP A 31 16.03 -1.55 6.49
C ASP A 31 15.43 -2.84 5.92
N PHE A 32 14.17 -3.14 6.26
CA PHE A 32 13.45 -4.29 5.74
C PHE A 32 13.15 -4.16 4.23
N GLU A 33 12.69 -2.99 3.79
CA GLU A 33 12.43 -2.72 2.37
C GLU A 33 13.74 -2.76 1.56
N GLN A 34 14.84 -2.22 2.11
CA GLN A 34 16.16 -2.30 1.47
C GLN A 34 16.61 -3.76 1.31
N MET A 35 16.46 -4.58 2.34
CA MET A 35 16.80 -6.00 2.28
C MET A 35 16.04 -6.73 1.16
N LEU A 36 14.75 -6.43 0.97
CA LEU A 36 13.96 -7.02 -0.11
C LEU A 36 14.45 -6.56 -1.49
N VAL A 37 14.82 -5.29 -1.62
CA VAL A 37 15.33 -4.74 -2.89
C VAL A 37 16.72 -5.30 -3.22
N ASP A 38 17.57 -5.51 -2.23
CA ASP A 38 18.89 -6.16 -2.40
C ASP A 38 18.75 -7.61 -2.89
N GLU A 39 17.58 -8.24 -2.68
CA GLU A 39 17.21 -9.57 -3.18
C GLU A 39 16.30 -9.48 -4.44
N ASP A 40 16.51 -8.46 -5.28
CA ASP A 40 15.82 -8.24 -6.55
C ASP A 40 14.28 -8.07 -6.47
N THR A 41 13.75 -7.75 -5.28
CA THR A 41 12.31 -7.45 -5.13
C THR A 41 12.01 -6.01 -5.49
N VAL A 42 11.08 -5.78 -6.40
CA VAL A 42 10.58 -4.43 -6.71
C VAL A 42 9.43 -4.06 -5.79
N ILE A 43 9.56 -2.93 -5.08
CA ILE A 43 8.56 -2.46 -4.13
C ILE A 43 7.83 -1.24 -4.69
N LEU A 44 6.51 -1.35 -4.86
CA LEU A 44 5.62 -0.25 -5.22
C LEU A 44 4.69 0.06 -4.05
N LYS A 45 4.80 1.28 -3.50
CA LYS A 45 3.98 1.72 -2.37
C LYS A 45 2.95 2.74 -2.83
N PHE A 46 1.66 2.41 -2.68
CA PHE A 46 0.56 3.28 -3.11
C PHE A 46 -0.22 3.78 -1.90
N PHE A 47 -0.28 5.10 -1.73
CA PHE A 47 -1.23 5.73 -0.84
C PHE A 47 -2.47 6.19 -1.62
N LEU A 48 -3.60 5.56 -1.38
CA LEU A 48 -4.87 5.87 -2.06
C LEU A 48 -5.59 7.01 -1.32
N HIS A 49 -5.20 8.25 -1.66
CA HIS A 49 -5.71 9.43 -0.99
C HIS A 49 -7.16 9.73 -1.39
N ILE A 50 -8.04 9.80 -0.39
CA ILE A 50 -9.40 10.34 -0.51
C ILE A 50 -9.57 11.46 0.50
N ASP A 51 -10.41 12.45 0.19
CA ASP A 51 -10.79 13.46 1.16
C ASP A 51 -11.82 12.94 2.19
N ARG A 52 -11.96 13.70 3.27
CA ARG A 52 -12.83 13.36 4.39
C ARG A 52 -14.31 13.26 3.98
N GLU A 53 -14.74 14.08 3.02
CA GLU A 53 -16.13 14.06 2.54
C GLU A 53 -16.40 12.84 1.65
N THR A 54 -15.50 12.53 0.75
CA THR A 54 -15.58 11.30 -0.06
C THR A 54 -15.62 10.05 0.82
N GLN A 55 -14.84 9.99 1.90
CA GLN A 55 -14.91 8.86 2.84
C GLN A 55 -16.28 8.78 3.51
N LYS A 56 -16.81 9.91 4.01
CA LYS A 56 -18.15 9.96 4.61
C LYS A 56 -19.21 9.41 3.66
N GLN A 57 -19.21 9.90 2.42
CA GLN A 57 -20.17 9.44 1.41
C GLN A 57 -20.06 7.93 1.18
N ARG A 58 -18.84 7.39 1.08
CA ARG A 58 -18.63 5.95 0.88
C ARG A 58 -19.07 5.09 2.07
N LEU A 59 -18.93 5.58 3.29
CA LEU A 59 -19.45 4.90 4.49
C LEU A 59 -20.99 4.94 4.50
N GLN A 60 -21.58 6.08 4.15
CA GLN A 60 -23.04 6.22 4.03
C GLN A 60 -23.59 5.29 2.96
N ASP A 61 -22.99 5.24 1.76
CA ASP A 61 -23.37 4.32 0.68
C ASP A 61 -23.39 2.84 1.10
N ARG A 62 -22.53 2.44 2.07
CA ARG A 62 -22.56 1.08 2.61
C ARG A 62 -23.79 0.84 3.48
N LEU A 63 -24.22 1.85 4.25
CA LEU A 63 -25.41 1.76 5.09
C LEU A 63 -26.70 1.81 4.28
N ASP A 64 -26.74 2.66 3.24
CA ASP A 64 -27.93 2.89 2.41
C ASP A 64 -28.17 1.76 1.39
N THR A 65 -27.17 0.92 1.12
CA THR A 65 -27.26 -0.17 0.14
C THR A 65 -27.39 -1.52 0.84
N PRO A 66 -28.58 -2.18 0.85
CA PRO A 66 -28.82 -3.41 1.61
C PRO A 66 -27.79 -4.52 1.38
N GLY A 67 -27.34 -4.73 0.14
CA GLY A 67 -26.30 -5.73 -0.21
C GLY A 67 -24.88 -5.34 0.19
N LYS A 68 -24.65 -4.17 0.81
CA LYS A 68 -23.33 -3.67 1.24
C LYS A 68 -23.22 -3.47 2.75
N ASN A 69 -24.30 -3.62 3.51
CA ASN A 69 -24.31 -3.35 4.95
C ASN A 69 -23.27 -4.19 5.70
N TRP A 70 -23.03 -5.41 5.27
CA TRP A 70 -22.02 -6.30 5.85
C TRP A 70 -20.57 -5.78 5.75
N LYS A 71 -20.31 -4.78 4.89
CA LYS A 71 -19.00 -4.13 4.72
C LYS A 71 -18.79 -2.96 5.68
N PHE A 72 -19.83 -2.57 6.44
CA PHE A 72 -19.72 -1.48 7.39
C PHE A 72 -19.26 -2.01 8.74
N ASP A 73 -18.22 -1.40 9.30
CA ASP A 73 -17.75 -1.67 10.65
C ASP A 73 -17.80 -0.39 11.48
N ARG A 74 -18.26 -0.51 12.73
CA ARG A 74 -18.29 0.62 13.68
C ARG A 74 -16.89 1.18 13.97
N SER A 75 -15.86 0.38 13.89
CA SER A 75 -14.48 0.80 14.02
C SER A 75 -14.05 1.82 12.95
N ASP A 76 -14.69 1.82 11.75
CA ASP A 76 -14.49 2.84 10.73
C ASP A 76 -14.83 4.26 11.25
N LEU A 77 -15.85 4.39 12.12
CA LEU A 77 -16.21 5.67 12.73
C LEU A 77 -15.17 6.12 13.76
N VAL A 78 -14.61 5.18 14.51
CA VAL A 78 -13.55 5.46 15.49
C VAL A 78 -12.29 5.93 14.75
N ALA A 79 -11.89 5.24 13.68
CA ALA A 79 -10.76 5.65 12.85
C ALA A 79 -11.00 7.03 12.22
N ARG A 80 -12.22 7.28 11.70
CA ARG A 80 -12.62 8.58 11.15
C ARG A 80 -12.55 9.72 12.17
N SER A 81 -12.88 9.49 13.43
CA SER A 81 -12.78 10.52 14.47
C SER A 81 -11.35 10.98 14.72
N LYS A 82 -10.35 10.17 14.35
CA LYS A 82 -8.92 10.43 14.47
C LYS A 82 -8.28 10.90 13.16
N TRP A 83 -9.07 11.45 12.22
CA TRP A 83 -8.63 11.83 10.87
C TRP A 83 -7.33 12.63 10.86
N ASP A 84 -7.30 13.74 11.62
CA ASP A 84 -6.15 14.65 11.65
C ASP A 84 -4.89 13.98 12.23
N ALA A 85 -5.06 13.06 13.18
CA ALA A 85 -3.96 12.28 13.74
C ALA A 85 -3.39 11.28 12.70
N TYR A 86 -4.26 10.68 11.87
CA TYR A 86 -3.84 9.84 10.78
C TYR A 86 -3.15 10.63 9.67
N GLU A 87 -3.66 11.80 9.28
CA GLU A 87 -3.00 12.68 8.30
C GLU A 87 -1.56 12.99 8.72
N LYS A 88 -1.37 13.45 9.96
CA LYS A 88 -0.04 13.72 10.52
C LYS A 88 0.86 12.47 10.57
N ALA A 89 0.28 11.31 10.87
CA ALA A 89 1.04 10.06 10.86
C ALA A 89 1.48 9.66 9.45
N TYR A 90 0.64 9.86 8.43
CA TYR A 90 0.98 9.62 7.03
C TYR A 90 2.02 10.61 6.49
N GLU A 91 1.96 11.90 6.85
CA GLU A 91 3.01 12.87 6.50
C GLU A 91 4.39 12.42 6.99
N ASP A 92 4.46 11.92 8.23
CA ASP A 92 5.68 11.35 8.79
C ASP A 92 6.11 10.06 8.06
N VAL A 93 5.17 9.20 7.68
CA VAL A 93 5.45 7.99 6.89
C VAL A 93 6.09 8.38 5.56
N PHE A 94 5.48 9.30 4.82
CA PHE A 94 6.02 9.72 3.50
C PHE A 94 7.39 10.35 3.63
N SER A 95 7.57 11.28 4.58
CA SER A 95 8.85 11.97 4.77
C SER A 95 9.98 11.07 5.25
N LYS A 96 9.67 10.03 6.04
CA LYS A 96 10.67 9.17 6.68
C LYS A 96 10.92 7.85 5.95
N THR A 97 10.00 7.42 5.07
CA THR A 97 10.09 6.11 4.41
C THR A 97 9.95 6.14 2.89
N SER A 98 9.86 7.31 2.26
CA SER A 98 9.91 7.40 0.80
C SER A 98 11.38 7.41 0.37
N GLN A 99 11.94 6.21 0.14
CA GLN A 99 13.33 6.04 -0.27
C GLN A 99 13.43 5.87 -1.79
N PRO A 100 14.57 6.18 -2.43
CA PRO A 100 14.74 6.00 -3.88
C PRO A 100 14.47 4.59 -4.37
N HIS A 101 14.82 3.57 -3.59
CA HIS A 101 14.60 2.16 -3.90
C HIS A 101 13.17 1.67 -3.62
N ALA A 102 12.39 2.42 -2.83
CA ALA A 102 11.01 2.10 -2.48
C ALA A 102 10.19 3.38 -2.27
N PRO A 103 9.85 4.12 -3.34
CA PRO A 103 9.14 5.40 -3.23
C PRO A 103 7.64 5.21 -2.94
N TRP A 104 7.04 6.21 -2.29
CA TRP A 104 5.60 6.31 -2.16
C TRP A 104 4.98 7.02 -3.36
N TYR A 105 3.94 6.42 -3.92
CA TYR A 105 3.07 7.02 -4.94
C TYR A 105 1.77 7.50 -4.29
N LEU A 106 1.55 8.81 -4.26
CA LEU A 106 0.31 9.40 -3.74
C LEU A 106 -0.73 9.46 -4.85
N ILE A 107 -1.75 8.62 -4.77
CA ILE A 107 -2.74 8.41 -5.82
C ILE A 107 -4.08 9.10 -5.46
N PRO A 108 -4.50 10.16 -6.17
CA PRO A 108 -5.83 10.75 -5.99
C PRO A 108 -6.92 9.69 -6.22
N SER A 109 -7.75 9.43 -5.20
CA SER A 109 -8.64 8.26 -5.19
C SER A 109 -10.13 8.58 -4.99
N ASN A 110 -10.50 9.87 -5.04
CA ASN A 110 -11.91 10.27 -5.02
C ASN A 110 -12.66 9.67 -6.21
N LYS A 111 -12.06 9.68 -7.40
CA LYS A 111 -12.60 9.04 -8.62
C LYS A 111 -11.95 7.68 -8.81
N LYS A 112 -12.72 6.60 -8.63
CA LYS A 112 -12.22 5.22 -8.70
C LYS A 112 -11.57 4.88 -10.04
N TRP A 113 -12.14 5.34 -11.16
CA TRP A 113 -11.58 5.06 -12.48
C TRP A 113 -10.20 5.71 -12.68
N ALA A 114 -10.03 6.96 -12.23
CA ALA A 114 -8.75 7.66 -12.33
C ALA A 114 -7.67 6.99 -11.46
N ARG A 115 -8.02 6.64 -10.23
CA ARG A 115 -7.15 5.84 -9.35
C ARG A 115 -6.70 4.54 -10.03
N ASN A 116 -7.65 3.77 -10.58
CA ASN A 116 -7.34 2.49 -11.24
C ASN A 116 -6.40 2.69 -12.43
N LEU A 117 -6.65 3.73 -13.25
CA LEU A 117 -5.79 4.06 -14.39
C LEU A 117 -4.37 4.42 -13.96
N LEU A 118 -4.22 5.27 -12.93
CA LEU A 118 -2.90 5.69 -12.44
C LEU A 118 -2.11 4.50 -11.88
N VAL A 119 -2.74 3.68 -11.02
CA VAL A 119 -2.08 2.49 -10.46
C VAL A 119 -1.68 1.53 -11.58
N ALA A 120 -2.59 1.24 -12.54
CA ALA A 120 -2.28 0.35 -13.65
C ALA A 120 -1.10 0.86 -14.50
N ARG A 121 -1.04 2.15 -14.80
CA ARG A 121 0.07 2.73 -15.57
C ARG A 121 1.41 2.60 -14.85
N ILE A 122 1.45 2.85 -13.54
CA ILE A 122 2.69 2.72 -12.74
C ILE A 122 3.15 1.26 -12.72
N VAL A 123 2.22 0.32 -12.51
CA VAL A 123 2.55 -1.12 -12.51
C VAL A 123 3.03 -1.57 -13.88
N ILE A 124 2.38 -1.15 -14.98
CA ILE A 124 2.80 -1.49 -16.35
C ILE A 124 4.20 -0.95 -16.63
N ALA A 125 4.46 0.33 -16.36
CA ALA A 125 5.78 0.91 -16.56
C ALA A 125 6.87 0.14 -15.79
N CYS A 126 6.60 -0.22 -14.54
CA CYS A 126 7.52 -1.01 -13.74
C CYS A 126 7.78 -2.41 -14.36
N LEU A 127 6.74 -3.08 -14.86
CA LEU A 127 6.88 -4.40 -15.51
C LEU A 127 7.64 -4.29 -16.84
N GLU A 128 7.45 -3.22 -17.61
CA GLU A 128 8.19 -2.95 -18.86
C GLU A 128 9.67 -2.72 -18.56
N ASP A 129 10.01 -1.97 -17.51
CA ASP A 129 11.40 -1.71 -17.09
C ASP A 129 12.15 -2.98 -16.64
N LEU A 130 11.43 -4.01 -16.20
CA LEU A 130 12.02 -5.30 -15.84
C LEU A 130 12.48 -6.13 -17.05
N HIS A 131 12.09 -5.77 -18.28
CA HIS A 131 12.46 -6.47 -19.51
C HIS A 131 12.29 -8.00 -19.43
N LEU A 132 11.19 -8.46 -18.84
CA LEU A 132 10.93 -9.88 -18.60
C LEU A 132 10.87 -10.68 -19.90
N SER A 133 11.58 -11.82 -19.94
CA SER A 133 11.54 -12.78 -21.04
C SER A 133 11.44 -14.20 -20.50
N TYR A 134 10.93 -15.11 -21.32
CA TYR A 134 10.96 -16.53 -20.97
C TYR A 134 12.40 -17.04 -20.94
N PRO A 135 12.76 -17.89 -19.98
CA PRO A 135 14.06 -18.53 -19.94
C PRO A 135 14.33 -19.29 -21.25
N GLN A 136 15.55 -19.19 -21.75
CA GLN A 136 15.99 -20.03 -22.86
C GLN A 136 16.28 -21.43 -22.32
N VAL A 137 15.79 -22.46 -23.03
CA VAL A 137 16.11 -23.85 -22.70
C VAL A 137 17.36 -24.27 -23.48
N ASP A 138 18.16 -25.14 -22.88
CA ASP A 138 19.43 -25.67 -23.46
C ASP A 138 19.25 -27.01 -24.17
N TYR A 139 18.00 -27.43 -24.42
CA TYR A 139 17.63 -28.66 -25.09
C TYR A 139 16.59 -28.42 -26.20
N ASP A 140 16.57 -29.27 -27.23
CA ASP A 140 15.46 -29.30 -28.20
C ASP A 140 14.31 -30.13 -27.61
N PRO A 141 13.10 -29.54 -27.42
CA PRO A 141 11.96 -30.31 -26.94
C PRO A 141 11.60 -31.52 -27.78
N LYS A 142 11.98 -31.55 -29.06
CA LYS A 142 11.73 -32.68 -29.96
C LYS A 142 12.58 -33.91 -29.64
N ASP A 143 13.71 -33.72 -28.94
CA ASP A 143 14.61 -34.81 -28.57
C ASP A 143 14.17 -35.51 -27.27
N ILE A 144 13.15 -34.96 -26.59
CA ILE A 144 12.65 -35.50 -25.33
C ILE A 144 11.47 -36.43 -25.59
N ILE A 145 11.66 -37.73 -25.25
CA ILE A 145 10.61 -38.74 -25.26
C ILE A 145 10.17 -39.00 -23.82
N ILE A 146 8.90 -38.77 -23.55
CA ILE A 146 8.29 -39.11 -22.25
C ILE A 146 7.69 -40.52 -22.39
N ASN A 147 8.31 -41.51 -21.71
CA ASN A 147 7.83 -42.89 -21.66
C ASN A 147 6.79 -43.08 -20.56
#